data_8fe570ac703ab43f3cfb73e503619dfa
#
_entry.id   8fe570ac703ab43f3cfb73e503619dfa
#
_cell.length_a   1.000
_cell.length_b   1.000
_cell.length_c   1.000
_cell.angle_alpha   90.00
_cell.angle_beta   90.00
_cell.angle_gamma   90.00
#
_symmetry.space_group_name_H-M   'P 1'
#
loop_
_entity.id
_entity.type
_entity.pdbx_description
1 polymer ?
#
loop_
_entity_poly.entity_id
_entity_poly.type
_entity_poly.pdbx_seq_one_letter_code
_entity_poly.pdbx_strand_id
1 'polypeptide(L)'
;MNAPLPQDVLDAAARRERQSRLVQALSSSLPAHALLWHAEDTVPYECDGLTAYRTPPLVVALPETEEQVAHALRSCHRLGVPVVARGAGTGLSGGAMPHRDGLTLSLARFSRILQVDPRARTALVQCGVRNLAISEAAAPFGLYYAPDPSSQIACTIGGNVAENSGGVHCLKYGLTLHNVLKVRGYTVEGEPVEFGSAALDAPGLDLLSVVIGSEGMLAVITEVTVKLVPRPQIARCIMASFPTVETAGDAVAEIIAAGIIPAGLEMMDKPMTAAVEDFVHAGYDLEAAAILLCESDGTPEEVEEEIGRMTEVLRRCGASRLEVSRDEAQRLKFWSGRKNAFPASGRISPDYLCMDSTIPRKRLADMLRAIAEMEFRHDLRCCNVFHAGDGNLHPLILFDASRPGELERAEAFGAEILETSVAMGGTITGEHGVGVEKLNSMCVQFAPEEREMMLAVKRAFDAPGLLNPGKVIPTLHRCAEYGRMHVKRGLLPFSELPRF
;
A
#
# COMPACT_ATOMS: atom_id res chain seq x y z
N MET A 1 -8.38 -35.20 3.04
CA MET A 1 -8.54 -34.43 1.79
C MET A 1 -7.20 -33.82 1.50
N ASN A 2 -6.59 -34.17 0.37
CA ASN A 2 -5.23 -33.77 0.01
C ASN A 2 -5.17 -32.26 -0.14
N ALA A 3 -4.29 -31.59 0.62
CA ALA A 3 -3.91 -30.22 0.34
C ALA A 3 -3.38 -30.13 -1.11
N PRO A 4 -3.62 -29.03 -1.85
CA PRO A 4 -3.06 -28.89 -3.18
C PRO A 4 -1.53 -28.99 -3.09
N LEU A 5 -0.96 -29.84 -3.93
CA LEU A 5 0.48 -30.03 -4.05
C LEU A 5 1.16 -28.69 -4.37
N PRO A 6 2.42 -28.49 -3.96
CA PRO A 6 3.21 -27.34 -4.39
C PRO A 6 3.15 -27.28 -5.90
N GLN A 7 2.88 -26.07 -6.42
CA GLN A 7 2.94 -25.87 -7.85
C GLN A 7 4.40 -26.00 -8.27
N ASP A 8 4.81 -27.18 -8.71
CA ASP A 8 6.11 -27.39 -9.31
C ASP A 8 6.29 -26.35 -10.43
N VAL A 9 7.43 -25.67 -10.44
CA VAL A 9 7.78 -24.74 -11.53
C VAL A 9 7.71 -25.54 -12.83
N LEU A 10 6.77 -25.17 -13.69
CA LEU A 10 6.56 -25.88 -14.96
C LEU A 10 7.82 -25.79 -15.81
N ASP A 11 8.20 -26.91 -16.41
CA ASP A 11 9.22 -26.90 -17.44
C ASP A 11 8.76 -26.08 -18.67
N ALA A 12 9.67 -25.76 -19.56
CA ALA A 12 9.37 -24.88 -20.70
C ALA A 12 8.33 -25.48 -21.67
N ALA A 13 8.17 -26.79 -21.74
CA ALA A 13 7.20 -27.45 -22.59
C ALA A 13 5.80 -27.40 -21.96
N ALA A 14 5.68 -27.76 -20.69
CA ALA A 14 4.45 -27.70 -19.92
C ALA A 14 3.94 -26.25 -19.79
N ARG A 15 4.85 -25.27 -19.66
CA ARG A 15 4.51 -23.86 -19.62
C ARG A 15 3.90 -23.38 -20.96
N ARG A 16 4.48 -23.76 -22.08
CA ARG A 16 3.92 -23.45 -23.42
C ARG A 16 2.56 -24.11 -23.64
N GLU A 17 2.40 -25.35 -23.23
CA GLU A 17 1.11 -26.07 -23.33
C GLU A 17 0.05 -25.35 -22.47
N ARG A 18 0.36 -25.01 -21.22
CA ARG A 18 -0.55 -24.25 -20.32
C ARG A 18 -0.93 -22.93 -20.97
N GLN A 19 0.03 -22.17 -21.52
CA GLN A 19 -0.23 -20.89 -22.21
C GLN A 19 -1.19 -21.08 -23.37
N SER A 20 -0.95 -22.05 -24.25
CA SER A 20 -1.79 -22.31 -25.41
C SER A 20 -3.23 -22.67 -25.01
N ARG A 21 -3.40 -23.54 -24.01
CA ARG A 21 -4.73 -23.93 -23.49
C ARG A 21 -5.47 -22.75 -22.86
N LEU A 22 -4.73 -21.90 -22.10
CA LEU A 22 -5.31 -20.73 -21.48
C LEU A 22 -5.76 -19.70 -22.52
N VAL A 23 -4.90 -19.36 -23.48
CA VAL A 23 -5.22 -18.43 -24.57
C VAL A 23 -6.41 -18.93 -25.36
N GLN A 24 -6.45 -20.22 -25.72
CA GLN A 24 -7.59 -20.81 -26.43
C GLN A 24 -8.90 -20.69 -25.62
N ALA A 25 -8.87 -20.95 -24.32
CA ALA A 25 -10.05 -20.83 -23.46
C ALA A 25 -10.53 -19.37 -23.36
N LEU A 26 -9.62 -18.41 -23.21
CA LEU A 26 -9.96 -17.01 -23.07
C LEU A 26 -10.42 -16.33 -24.36
N SER A 27 -9.91 -16.77 -25.50
CA SER A 27 -10.26 -16.23 -26.85
C SER A 27 -11.73 -16.43 -27.23
N SER A 28 -12.47 -17.27 -26.50
CA SER A 28 -13.92 -17.45 -26.71
C SER A 28 -14.75 -16.25 -26.18
N SER A 29 -14.20 -15.43 -25.31
CA SER A 29 -14.90 -14.30 -24.68
C SER A 29 -14.13 -12.97 -24.79
N LEU A 30 -12.80 -13.01 -24.83
CA LEU A 30 -11.98 -11.81 -24.94
C LEU A 30 -11.49 -11.61 -26.36
N PRO A 31 -11.55 -10.39 -26.92
CA PRO A 31 -11.02 -10.08 -28.24
C PRO A 31 -9.48 -10.16 -28.24
N ALA A 32 -8.87 -10.37 -29.40
CA ALA A 32 -7.44 -10.57 -29.53
C ALA A 32 -6.59 -9.44 -28.89
N HIS A 33 -7.02 -8.18 -29.01
CA HIS A 33 -6.31 -7.05 -28.42
C HIS A 33 -6.41 -6.96 -26.88
N ALA A 34 -7.25 -7.77 -26.26
CA ALA A 34 -7.41 -7.88 -24.81
C ALA A 34 -6.67 -9.08 -24.20
N LEU A 35 -5.93 -9.84 -25.03
CA LEU A 35 -5.12 -10.98 -24.61
C LEU A 35 -3.67 -10.78 -25.06
N LEU A 36 -2.74 -10.70 -24.10
CA LEU A 36 -1.33 -10.50 -24.34
C LEU A 36 -0.57 -11.74 -23.84
N TRP A 37 0.23 -12.36 -24.71
CA TRP A 37 0.98 -13.58 -24.36
C TRP A 37 2.36 -13.67 -25.06
N HIS A 38 2.69 -12.72 -25.92
CA HIS A 38 4.05 -12.59 -26.46
C HIS A 38 4.95 -11.91 -25.42
N ALA A 39 6.24 -12.24 -25.43
CA ALA A 39 7.16 -11.76 -24.42
C ALA A 39 7.21 -10.23 -24.35
N GLU A 40 7.26 -9.57 -25.52
CA GLU A 40 7.28 -8.11 -25.65
C GLU A 40 6.02 -7.43 -25.13
N ASP A 41 4.87 -8.10 -25.19
CA ASP A 41 3.59 -7.56 -24.72
C ASP A 41 3.41 -7.73 -23.20
N THR A 42 4.05 -8.76 -22.61
CA THR A 42 3.90 -9.10 -21.20
C THR A 42 4.93 -8.41 -20.28
N VAL A 43 6.08 -7.99 -20.80
CA VAL A 43 7.13 -7.28 -20.04
C VAL A 43 6.60 -6.05 -19.27
N PRO A 44 5.70 -5.18 -19.80
CA PRO A 44 5.17 -4.05 -19.03
C PRO A 44 4.42 -4.44 -17.75
N TYR A 45 4.10 -5.72 -17.59
CA TYR A 45 3.37 -6.25 -16.43
C TYR A 45 4.26 -7.06 -15.48
N GLU A 46 5.58 -7.16 -15.72
CA GLU A 46 6.49 -8.05 -14.97
C GLU A 46 6.71 -7.69 -13.50
N CYS A 47 6.38 -6.47 -13.10
CA CYS A 47 6.47 -5.98 -11.72
C CYS A 47 5.32 -5.01 -11.40
N ASP A 48 5.19 -4.62 -10.16
CA ASP A 48 4.45 -3.45 -9.71
C ASP A 48 5.41 -2.30 -9.37
N GLY A 49 5.09 -1.42 -8.41
CA GLY A 49 5.98 -0.35 -7.96
C GLY A 49 7.22 -0.85 -7.22
N LEU A 50 7.23 -2.10 -6.75
CA LEU A 50 8.43 -2.76 -6.22
C LEU A 50 9.27 -3.33 -7.37
N THR A 51 10.06 -2.49 -8.00
CA THR A 51 10.82 -2.82 -9.22
C THR A 51 12.04 -3.71 -8.98
N ALA A 52 12.41 -3.97 -7.72
CA ALA A 52 13.49 -4.86 -7.33
C ALA A 52 13.25 -6.32 -7.74
N TYR A 53 11.98 -6.72 -7.86
CA TYR A 53 11.61 -8.07 -8.28
C TYR A 53 10.81 -8.03 -9.58
N ARG A 54 11.11 -8.98 -10.48
CA ARG A 54 10.45 -9.05 -11.79
C ARG A 54 10.11 -10.48 -12.14
N THR A 55 8.89 -10.69 -12.60
CA THR A 55 8.41 -12.00 -13.05
C THR A 55 7.45 -11.79 -14.23
N PRO A 56 7.82 -12.12 -15.46
CA PRO A 56 6.90 -11.98 -16.59
C PRO A 56 5.72 -12.96 -16.44
N PRO A 57 4.47 -12.48 -16.60
CA PRO A 57 3.29 -13.34 -16.54
C PRO A 57 3.24 -14.32 -17.72
N LEU A 58 2.45 -15.39 -17.56
CA LEU A 58 2.18 -16.34 -18.65
C LEU A 58 1.29 -15.72 -19.71
N VAL A 59 0.21 -15.08 -19.28
CA VAL A 59 -0.78 -14.36 -20.09
C VAL A 59 -1.26 -13.13 -19.32
N VAL A 60 -1.58 -12.05 -20.03
CA VAL A 60 -2.30 -10.89 -19.49
C VAL A 60 -3.65 -10.79 -20.17
N ALA A 61 -4.73 -10.67 -19.40
CA ALA A 61 -6.06 -10.39 -19.88
C ALA A 61 -6.53 -9.00 -19.45
N LEU A 62 -7.17 -8.27 -20.39
CA LEU A 62 -7.70 -6.92 -20.20
C LEU A 62 -9.23 -6.93 -20.44
N PRO A 63 -10.02 -7.51 -19.54
CA PRO A 63 -11.47 -7.55 -19.70
C PRO A 63 -12.08 -6.16 -19.66
N GLU A 64 -13.22 -6.00 -20.36
CA GLU A 64 -14.01 -4.76 -20.40
C GLU A 64 -15.39 -4.94 -19.76
N THR A 65 -15.81 -6.18 -19.54
CA THR A 65 -17.11 -6.52 -18.94
C THR A 65 -16.97 -7.53 -17.81
N GLU A 66 -17.94 -7.53 -16.90
CA GLU A 66 -17.99 -8.47 -15.79
C GLU A 66 -18.11 -9.93 -16.26
N GLU A 67 -18.81 -10.19 -17.37
CA GLU A 67 -18.92 -11.52 -17.97
C GLU A 67 -17.55 -12.02 -18.43
N GLN A 68 -16.69 -11.13 -18.96
CA GLN A 68 -15.32 -11.48 -19.35
C GLN A 68 -14.46 -11.80 -18.13
N VAL A 69 -14.61 -11.05 -17.01
CA VAL A 69 -13.94 -11.36 -15.75
C VAL A 69 -14.36 -12.73 -15.23
N ALA A 70 -15.68 -12.96 -15.12
CA ALA A 70 -16.22 -14.25 -14.68
C ALA A 70 -15.77 -15.41 -15.57
N HIS A 71 -15.75 -15.21 -16.89
CA HIS A 71 -15.26 -16.21 -17.84
C HIS A 71 -13.78 -16.51 -17.65
N ALA A 72 -12.94 -15.49 -17.43
CA ALA A 72 -11.50 -15.65 -17.19
C ALA A 72 -11.26 -16.47 -15.91
N LEU A 73 -11.96 -16.13 -14.82
CA LEU A 73 -11.85 -16.83 -13.54
C LEU A 73 -12.29 -18.30 -13.67
N ARG A 74 -13.47 -18.57 -14.27
CA ARG A 74 -13.93 -19.94 -14.53
C ARG A 74 -12.95 -20.75 -15.38
N SER A 75 -12.33 -20.11 -16.37
CA SER A 75 -11.34 -20.77 -17.23
C SER A 75 -10.08 -21.11 -16.47
N CYS A 76 -9.57 -20.17 -15.65
CA CYS A 76 -8.41 -20.38 -14.80
C CYS A 76 -8.68 -21.46 -13.74
N HIS A 77 -9.83 -21.40 -13.05
CA HIS A 77 -10.23 -22.39 -12.08
C HIS A 77 -10.26 -23.80 -12.67
N ARG A 78 -10.93 -23.99 -13.83
CA ARG A 78 -11.00 -25.27 -14.53
C ARG A 78 -9.64 -25.81 -14.99
N LEU A 79 -8.71 -24.91 -15.36
CA LEU A 79 -7.37 -25.27 -15.84
C LEU A 79 -6.32 -25.34 -14.72
N GLY A 80 -6.67 -24.99 -13.48
CA GLY A 80 -5.74 -24.90 -12.36
C GLY A 80 -4.67 -23.82 -12.57
N VAL A 81 -5.04 -22.68 -13.18
CA VAL A 81 -4.12 -21.58 -13.50
C VAL A 81 -4.24 -20.49 -12.44
N PRO A 82 -3.13 -20.10 -11.79
CA PRO A 82 -3.11 -18.97 -10.85
C PRO A 82 -3.57 -17.66 -11.49
N VAL A 83 -4.24 -16.82 -10.72
CA VAL A 83 -4.72 -15.50 -11.16
C VAL A 83 -4.20 -14.42 -10.23
N VAL A 84 -3.57 -13.39 -10.80
CA VAL A 84 -3.19 -12.16 -10.09
C VAL A 84 -4.02 -11.02 -10.65
N ALA A 85 -4.94 -10.49 -9.85
CA ALA A 85 -5.67 -9.27 -10.19
C ALA A 85 -4.73 -8.07 -10.12
N ARG A 86 -4.87 -7.14 -11.08
CA ARG A 86 -4.00 -5.95 -11.16
C ARG A 86 -4.82 -4.71 -11.50
N GLY A 87 -4.67 -3.66 -10.67
CA GLY A 87 -5.08 -2.29 -10.98
C GLY A 87 -4.01 -1.55 -11.77
N ALA A 88 -3.56 -0.40 -11.27
CA ALA A 88 -2.49 0.39 -11.89
C ALA A 88 -1.07 -0.18 -11.66
N GLY A 89 -0.89 -1.07 -10.67
CA GLY A 89 0.42 -1.61 -10.31
C GLY A 89 1.32 -0.60 -9.61
N THR A 90 0.76 0.30 -8.82
CA THR A 90 1.48 1.30 -8.03
C THR A 90 1.91 0.80 -6.65
N GLY A 91 1.47 -0.38 -6.22
CA GLY A 91 1.83 -1.00 -4.94
C GLY A 91 3.34 -1.22 -4.80
N LEU A 92 3.85 -1.15 -3.57
CA LEU A 92 5.28 -1.18 -3.26
C LEU A 92 5.71 -2.45 -2.52
N SER A 93 4.82 -3.44 -2.35
CA SER A 93 5.10 -4.69 -1.64
C SER A 93 5.20 -5.93 -2.54
N GLY A 94 4.96 -5.77 -3.85
CA GLY A 94 4.88 -6.91 -4.78
C GLY A 94 3.51 -7.60 -4.75
N GLY A 95 2.47 -6.95 -4.20
CA GLY A 95 1.11 -7.48 -4.16
C GLY A 95 0.52 -7.76 -5.53
N ALA A 96 0.80 -6.92 -6.53
CA ALA A 96 0.38 -7.11 -7.92
C ALA A 96 1.45 -7.75 -8.81
N MET A 97 2.57 -8.24 -8.26
CA MET A 97 3.59 -8.95 -9.03
C MET A 97 3.00 -10.23 -9.65
N PRO A 98 3.22 -10.50 -10.95
CA PRO A 98 2.65 -11.66 -11.61
C PRO A 98 3.08 -13.00 -11.03
N HIS A 99 2.26 -14.00 -11.22
CA HIS A 99 2.70 -15.39 -11.08
C HIS A 99 3.26 -15.88 -12.42
N ARG A 100 4.46 -16.49 -12.40
CA ARG A 100 5.18 -16.93 -13.58
C ARG A 100 4.34 -17.81 -14.53
N ASP A 101 3.54 -18.70 -13.98
CA ASP A 101 2.73 -19.68 -14.71
C ASP A 101 1.23 -19.36 -14.64
N GLY A 102 0.90 -18.08 -14.39
CA GLY A 102 -0.45 -17.59 -14.14
C GLY A 102 -0.95 -16.52 -15.10
N LEU A 103 -2.22 -16.19 -14.92
CA LEU A 103 -2.89 -15.07 -15.58
C LEU A 103 -2.72 -13.80 -14.76
N THR A 104 -2.24 -12.71 -15.37
CA THR A 104 -2.43 -11.37 -14.82
C THR A 104 -3.75 -10.82 -15.38
N LEU A 105 -4.72 -10.60 -14.48
CA LEU A 105 -6.03 -10.07 -14.81
C LEU A 105 -6.04 -8.57 -14.56
N SER A 106 -5.77 -7.77 -15.60
CA SER A 106 -5.72 -6.31 -15.49
C SER A 106 -7.12 -5.71 -15.58
N LEU A 107 -7.55 -5.06 -14.50
CA LEU A 107 -8.85 -4.41 -14.40
C LEU A 107 -8.80 -2.91 -14.76
N ALA A 108 -7.74 -2.45 -15.40
CA ALA A 108 -7.55 -1.04 -15.74
C ALA A 108 -8.65 -0.47 -16.67
N ARG A 109 -9.36 -1.32 -17.42
CA ARG A 109 -10.48 -0.92 -18.29
C ARG A 109 -11.81 -0.75 -17.55
N PHE A 110 -11.91 -1.16 -16.28
CA PHE A 110 -13.04 -0.92 -15.39
C PHE A 110 -12.97 0.49 -14.79
N SER A 111 -13.04 1.51 -15.62
CA SER A 111 -12.72 2.89 -15.25
C SER A 111 -13.91 3.85 -15.22
N ARG A 112 -15.15 3.33 -15.18
CA ARG A 112 -16.36 4.16 -15.15
C ARG A 112 -16.80 4.51 -13.75
N ILE A 113 -17.16 5.78 -13.53
CA ILE A 113 -17.93 6.23 -12.37
C ILE A 113 -19.40 5.99 -12.74
N LEU A 114 -20.05 5.06 -12.04
CA LEU A 114 -21.39 4.60 -12.37
C LEU A 114 -22.46 5.52 -11.81
N GLN A 115 -22.23 6.04 -10.58
CA GLN A 115 -23.16 6.95 -9.91
C GLN A 115 -22.44 7.79 -8.87
N VAL A 116 -22.84 9.04 -8.73
CA VAL A 116 -22.56 9.88 -7.56
C VAL A 116 -23.92 10.27 -6.96
N ASP A 117 -24.14 9.90 -5.70
CA ASP A 117 -25.35 10.27 -4.95
C ASP A 117 -25.01 11.29 -3.87
N PRO A 118 -25.29 12.59 -4.10
CA PRO A 118 -24.97 13.62 -3.11
C PRO A 118 -25.88 13.60 -1.88
N ARG A 119 -27.06 12.94 -1.93
CA ARG A 119 -27.94 12.82 -0.76
C ARG A 119 -27.46 11.72 0.17
N ALA A 120 -27.11 10.56 -0.39
CA ALA A 120 -26.50 9.47 0.36
C ALA A 120 -25.01 9.74 0.68
N ARG A 121 -24.38 10.72 0.03
CA ARG A 121 -22.92 10.99 0.08
C ARG A 121 -22.12 9.73 -0.26
N THR A 122 -22.45 9.12 -1.38
CA THR A 122 -21.76 7.93 -1.87
C THR A 122 -21.42 8.06 -3.35
N ALA A 123 -20.42 7.30 -3.78
CA ALA A 123 -20.19 7.05 -5.20
C ALA A 123 -20.08 5.56 -5.44
N LEU A 124 -20.74 5.07 -6.50
CA LEU A 124 -20.57 3.73 -7.05
C LEU A 124 -19.63 3.82 -8.25
N VAL A 125 -18.52 3.13 -8.18
CA VAL A 125 -17.45 3.20 -9.19
C VAL A 125 -16.92 1.82 -9.54
N GLN A 126 -16.42 1.66 -10.75
CA GLN A 126 -15.70 0.46 -11.14
C GLN A 126 -14.28 0.47 -10.53
N CYS A 127 -13.72 -0.70 -10.29
CA CYS A 127 -12.47 -0.89 -9.54
C CYS A 127 -11.22 -0.25 -10.19
N GLY A 128 -11.21 -0.04 -11.50
CA GLY A 128 -10.12 0.61 -12.24
C GLY A 128 -10.22 2.16 -12.27
N VAL A 129 -11.22 2.75 -11.62
CA VAL A 129 -11.30 4.22 -11.47
C VAL A 129 -10.13 4.70 -10.61
N ARG A 130 -9.43 5.75 -11.09
CA ARG A 130 -8.36 6.39 -10.31
C ARG A 130 -8.92 7.01 -9.03
N ASN A 131 -8.19 6.88 -7.94
CA ASN A 131 -8.59 7.41 -6.64
C ASN A 131 -9.04 8.89 -6.75
N LEU A 132 -8.18 9.76 -7.29
CA LEU A 132 -8.46 11.19 -7.43
C LEU A 132 -9.69 11.48 -8.30
N ALA A 133 -9.98 10.66 -9.32
CA ALA A 133 -11.11 10.87 -10.22
C ALA A 133 -12.46 10.78 -9.50
N ILE A 134 -12.53 10.05 -8.38
CA ILE A 134 -13.74 10.00 -7.54
C ILE A 134 -14.02 11.37 -6.92
N SER A 135 -12.99 12.01 -6.37
CA SER A 135 -13.08 13.36 -5.82
C SER A 135 -13.40 14.42 -6.88
N GLU A 136 -12.80 14.28 -8.08
CA GLU A 136 -13.09 15.16 -9.23
C GLU A 136 -14.57 15.08 -9.64
N ALA A 137 -15.14 13.87 -9.68
CA ALA A 137 -16.55 13.65 -10.00
C ALA A 137 -17.52 14.12 -8.90
N ALA A 138 -17.10 14.07 -7.64
CA ALA A 138 -17.89 14.51 -6.49
C ALA A 138 -17.82 16.04 -6.25
N ALA A 139 -16.79 16.70 -6.77
CA ALA A 139 -16.52 18.11 -6.54
C ALA A 139 -17.70 19.06 -6.90
N PRO A 140 -18.49 18.86 -8.00
CA PRO A 140 -19.65 19.69 -8.30
C PRO A 140 -20.72 19.69 -7.21
N PHE A 141 -20.72 18.70 -6.33
CA PHE A 141 -21.64 18.54 -5.20
C PHE A 141 -21.06 19.04 -3.87
N GLY A 142 -19.86 19.61 -3.86
CA GLY A 142 -19.16 20.01 -2.64
C GLY A 142 -18.66 18.83 -1.81
N LEU A 143 -18.47 17.66 -2.45
CA LEU A 143 -18.05 16.42 -1.82
C LEU A 143 -16.69 15.96 -2.37
N TYR A 144 -16.03 15.04 -1.62
CA TYR A 144 -14.81 14.37 -2.07
C TYR A 144 -14.64 13.00 -1.39
N TYR A 145 -13.78 12.18 -1.94
CA TYR A 145 -13.32 10.91 -1.36
C TYR A 145 -12.06 11.19 -0.55
N ALA A 146 -12.09 10.90 0.76
CA ALA A 146 -11.08 11.39 1.68
C ALA A 146 -9.72 10.65 1.63
N PRO A 147 -9.66 9.30 1.51
CA PRO A 147 -8.36 8.62 1.43
C PRO A 147 -7.55 9.08 0.21
N ASP A 148 -6.33 9.57 0.45
CA ASP A 148 -5.50 10.24 -0.54
C ASP A 148 -4.05 9.69 -0.59
N PRO A 149 -3.86 8.42 -0.97
CA PRO A 149 -2.52 7.88 -1.13
C PRO A 149 -1.66 8.77 -2.05
N SER A 150 -0.36 8.81 -1.81
CA SER A 150 0.55 9.65 -2.62
C SER A 150 0.44 9.37 -4.12
N SER A 151 0.05 8.15 -4.50
CA SER A 151 -0.20 7.71 -5.87
C SER A 151 -1.63 7.99 -6.38
N GLN A 152 -2.46 8.78 -5.70
CA GLN A 152 -3.89 8.99 -6.04
C GLN A 152 -4.17 9.41 -7.47
N ILE A 153 -3.22 10.05 -8.15
CA ILE A 153 -3.31 10.44 -9.56
C ILE A 153 -3.27 9.24 -10.51
N ALA A 154 -2.76 8.09 -10.06
CA ALA A 154 -2.51 6.89 -10.86
C ALA A 154 -3.16 5.63 -10.26
N CYS A 155 -3.12 5.43 -8.93
CA CYS A 155 -3.66 4.24 -8.28
C CYS A 155 -5.18 4.12 -8.50
N THR A 156 -5.67 2.88 -8.49
CA THR A 156 -7.09 2.58 -8.70
C THR A 156 -7.78 2.22 -7.40
N ILE A 157 -9.09 2.51 -7.31
CA ILE A 157 -9.86 2.22 -6.11
C ILE A 157 -9.88 0.71 -5.77
N GLY A 158 -9.87 -0.17 -6.76
CA GLY A 158 -9.75 -1.61 -6.54
C GLY A 158 -8.40 -2.02 -5.94
N GLY A 159 -7.31 -1.33 -6.32
CA GLY A 159 -6.00 -1.47 -5.69
C GLY A 159 -6.01 -0.95 -4.25
N ASN A 160 -6.65 0.21 -4.02
CA ASN A 160 -6.80 0.74 -2.65
C ASN A 160 -7.58 -0.23 -1.74
N VAL A 161 -8.64 -0.87 -2.26
CA VAL A 161 -9.39 -1.91 -1.55
C VAL A 161 -8.49 -3.12 -1.25
N ALA A 162 -7.71 -3.58 -2.23
CA ALA A 162 -6.85 -4.74 -2.06
C ALA A 162 -5.79 -4.53 -0.96
N GLU A 163 -5.19 -3.34 -0.89
CA GLU A 163 -4.12 -3.02 0.07
C GLU A 163 -4.63 -2.37 1.37
N ASN A 164 -5.91 -1.96 1.45
CA ASN A 164 -6.41 -1.06 2.50
C ASN A 164 -5.58 0.24 2.56
N SER A 165 -5.34 0.84 1.40
CA SER A 165 -4.42 1.98 1.27
C SER A 165 -4.82 3.14 2.17
N GLY A 166 -3.81 3.83 2.68
CA GLY A 166 -3.92 5.03 3.49
C GLY A 166 -3.65 6.32 2.72
N GLY A 167 -2.94 7.22 3.36
CA GLY A 167 -2.54 8.53 2.83
C GLY A 167 -2.40 9.57 3.92
N VAL A 168 -2.11 10.80 3.51
CA VAL A 168 -1.77 11.92 4.40
C VAL A 168 -2.90 12.27 5.39
N HIS A 169 -4.16 12.15 4.96
CA HIS A 169 -5.32 12.57 5.73
C HIS A 169 -5.99 11.45 6.54
N CYS A 170 -5.36 10.26 6.60
CA CYS A 170 -5.94 9.09 7.27
C CYS A 170 -6.10 9.24 8.78
N LEU A 171 -5.27 10.07 9.43
CA LEU A 171 -5.42 10.36 10.85
C LEU A 171 -6.82 10.90 11.18
N LYS A 172 -7.35 11.80 10.37
CA LYS A 172 -8.69 12.41 10.56
C LYS A 172 -9.81 11.62 9.89
N TYR A 173 -9.57 11.13 8.69
CA TYR A 173 -10.62 10.57 7.83
C TYR A 173 -10.61 9.05 7.72
N GLY A 174 -9.59 8.40 8.24
CA GLY A 174 -9.43 6.95 8.21
C GLY A 174 -8.89 6.43 6.87
N LEU A 175 -8.55 5.14 6.89
CA LEU A 175 -8.06 4.38 5.74
C LEU A 175 -9.20 4.03 4.76
N THR A 176 -8.87 3.34 3.68
CA THR A 176 -9.84 2.80 2.71
C THR A 176 -10.96 2.02 3.39
N LEU A 177 -10.64 1.17 4.36
CA LEU A 177 -11.60 0.39 5.16
C LEU A 177 -12.73 1.25 5.76
N HIS A 178 -12.43 2.43 6.27
CA HIS A 178 -13.40 3.32 6.90
C HIS A 178 -14.26 4.10 5.89
N ASN A 179 -13.86 4.08 4.61
CA ASN A 179 -14.44 4.90 3.55
C ASN A 179 -15.07 4.07 2.41
N VAL A 180 -15.08 2.74 2.52
CA VAL A 180 -15.76 1.81 1.61
C VAL A 180 -16.96 1.22 2.34
N LEU A 181 -18.13 1.27 1.70
CA LEU A 181 -19.39 0.74 2.24
C LEU A 181 -19.73 -0.64 1.68
N LYS A 182 -19.35 -0.87 0.43
CA LYS A 182 -19.67 -2.11 -0.27
C LYS A 182 -18.68 -2.37 -1.40
N VAL A 183 -18.38 -3.64 -1.62
CA VAL A 183 -17.66 -4.11 -2.81
C VAL A 183 -18.45 -5.21 -3.50
N ARG A 184 -18.33 -5.29 -4.82
CA ARG A 184 -18.87 -6.34 -5.65
C ARG A 184 -17.76 -6.92 -6.51
N GLY A 185 -17.83 -8.21 -6.78
CA GLY A 185 -16.80 -8.91 -7.56
C GLY A 185 -17.11 -10.36 -7.77
N TYR A 186 -16.07 -11.17 -7.88
CA TYR A 186 -16.18 -12.59 -8.24
C TYR A 186 -15.27 -13.45 -7.37
N THR A 187 -15.75 -14.66 -7.03
CA THR A 187 -14.94 -15.72 -6.44
C THR A 187 -13.94 -16.29 -7.43
N VAL A 188 -13.07 -17.17 -6.96
CA VAL A 188 -12.14 -17.92 -7.83
C VAL A 188 -12.86 -18.77 -8.88
N GLU A 189 -14.08 -19.25 -8.57
CA GLU A 189 -14.95 -20.01 -9.50
C GLU A 189 -15.64 -19.12 -10.53
N GLY A 190 -15.52 -17.79 -10.43
CA GLY A 190 -16.20 -16.83 -11.29
C GLY A 190 -17.68 -16.65 -10.96
N GLU A 191 -18.07 -16.92 -9.70
CA GLU A 191 -19.40 -16.65 -9.18
C GLU A 191 -19.45 -15.23 -8.58
N PRO A 192 -20.54 -14.48 -8.80
CA PRO A 192 -20.66 -13.13 -8.29
C PRO A 192 -20.79 -13.13 -6.77
N VAL A 193 -20.10 -12.18 -6.13
CA VAL A 193 -20.17 -11.94 -4.67
C VAL A 193 -20.33 -10.46 -4.39
N GLU A 194 -20.94 -10.16 -3.24
CA GLU A 194 -21.12 -8.81 -2.73
C GLU A 194 -20.83 -8.81 -1.23
N PHE A 195 -20.03 -7.85 -0.74
CA PHE A 195 -19.69 -7.67 0.67
C PHE A 195 -20.02 -6.25 1.09
N GLY A 196 -20.60 -6.10 2.29
CA GLY A 196 -21.08 -4.81 2.77
C GLY A 196 -22.49 -4.48 2.28
N SER A 197 -22.93 -3.25 2.51
CA SER A 197 -24.26 -2.76 2.12
C SER A 197 -24.24 -1.25 1.84
N ALA A 198 -25.36 -0.71 1.34
CA ALA A 198 -25.52 0.74 1.22
C ALA A 198 -25.72 1.43 2.58
N ALA A 199 -26.04 0.67 3.64
CA ALA A 199 -26.10 1.15 5.02
C ALA A 199 -24.74 1.06 5.69
N LEU A 200 -24.56 1.78 6.82
CA LEU A 200 -23.31 1.78 7.58
C LEU A 200 -23.02 0.46 8.30
N ASP A 201 -24.04 -0.38 8.49
CA ASP A 201 -23.93 -1.68 9.14
C ASP A 201 -24.21 -2.82 8.17
N ALA A 202 -23.48 -3.92 8.34
CA ALA A 202 -23.74 -5.21 7.68
C ALA A 202 -24.13 -6.26 8.74
N PRO A 203 -25.20 -7.06 8.55
CA PRO A 203 -25.57 -8.11 9.50
C PRO A 203 -24.57 -9.29 9.43
N GLY A 204 -24.33 -9.95 10.57
CA GLY A 204 -23.45 -11.11 10.68
C GLY A 204 -21.97 -10.74 10.82
N LEU A 205 -21.09 -11.56 10.26
CA LEU A 205 -19.66 -11.30 10.23
C LEU A 205 -19.34 -10.20 9.22
N ASP A 206 -18.45 -9.29 9.58
CA ASP A 206 -18.00 -8.22 8.67
C ASP A 206 -17.00 -8.76 7.64
N LEU A 207 -17.53 -9.41 6.61
CA LEU A 207 -16.72 -9.93 5.51
C LEU A 207 -16.16 -8.82 4.61
N LEU A 208 -16.75 -7.62 4.63
CA LEU A 208 -16.19 -6.47 3.93
C LEU A 208 -14.81 -6.11 4.48
N SER A 209 -14.69 -6.02 5.81
CA SER A 209 -13.41 -5.76 6.47
C SER A 209 -12.39 -6.88 6.27
N VAL A 210 -12.81 -8.13 6.05
CA VAL A 210 -11.92 -9.25 5.74
C VAL A 210 -11.39 -9.17 4.30
N VAL A 211 -12.20 -8.68 3.37
CA VAL A 211 -11.84 -8.57 1.94
C VAL A 211 -10.98 -7.34 1.67
N ILE A 212 -11.23 -6.21 2.36
CA ILE A 212 -10.39 -5.02 2.28
C ILE A 212 -9.04 -5.33 2.94
N GLY A 213 -7.94 -5.08 2.22
CA GLY A 213 -6.59 -5.42 2.67
C GLY A 213 -6.21 -6.89 2.46
N SER A 214 -7.00 -7.67 1.70
CA SER A 214 -6.69 -9.07 1.39
C SER A 214 -5.73 -9.26 0.21
N GLU A 215 -5.22 -8.19 -0.36
CA GLU A 215 -4.27 -8.19 -1.48
C GLU A 215 -4.72 -9.09 -2.67
N GLY A 216 -6.03 -9.12 -2.94
CA GLY A 216 -6.60 -9.91 -4.03
C GLY A 216 -6.57 -11.42 -3.81
N MET A 217 -6.35 -11.89 -2.58
CA MET A 217 -6.32 -13.33 -2.27
C MET A 217 -7.69 -13.96 -2.08
N LEU A 218 -8.74 -13.16 -1.79
CA LEU A 218 -10.05 -13.69 -1.39
C LEU A 218 -11.11 -13.55 -2.50
N ALA A 219 -11.05 -12.47 -3.26
CA ALA A 219 -11.96 -12.20 -4.38
C ALA A 219 -11.33 -11.25 -5.40
N VAL A 220 -11.88 -11.22 -6.61
CA VAL A 220 -11.57 -10.23 -7.65
C VAL A 220 -12.66 -9.16 -7.65
N ILE A 221 -12.33 -7.95 -7.20
CA ILE A 221 -13.29 -6.85 -7.04
C ILE A 221 -13.46 -6.12 -8.39
N THR A 222 -14.70 -5.84 -8.78
CA THR A 222 -15.07 -5.12 -10.01
C THR A 222 -15.75 -3.79 -9.76
N GLU A 223 -16.50 -3.65 -8.66
CA GLU A 223 -17.19 -2.41 -8.28
C GLU A 223 -17.00 -2.10 -6.79
N VAL A 224 -16.96 -0.81 -6.48
CA VAL A 224 -16.79 -0.29 -5.12
C VAL A 224 -17.79 0.83 -4.86
N THR A 225 -18.50 0.77 -3.75
CA THR A 225 -19.30 1.88 -3.23
C THR A 225 -18.50 2.56 -2.12
N VAL A 226 -18.14 3.81 -2.35
CA VAL A 226 -17.36 4.62 -1.42
C VAL A 226 -18.22 5.65 -0.71
N LYS A 227 -17.83 6.00 0.51
CA LYS A 227 -18.36 7.13 1.27
C LYS A 227 -17.72 8.43 0.78
N LEU A 228 -18.52 9.47 0.60
CA LEU A 228 -18.06 10.82 0.30
C LEU A 228 -18.26 11.71 1.53
N VAL A 229 -17.32 12.62 1.75
CA VAL A 229 -17.41 13.60 2.83
C VAL A 229 -17.49 15.03 2.25
N PRO A 230 -18.08 15.98 2.98
CA PRO A 230 -18.10 17.39 2.56
C PRO A 230 -16.67 17.92 2.41
N ARG A 231 -16.42 18.70 1.36
CA ARG A 231 -15.14 19.42 1.23
C ARG A 231 -15.00 20.42 2.38
N PRO A 232 -13.84 20.47 3.05
CA PRO A 232 -13.58 21.51 4.04
C PRO A 232 -13.63 22.89 3.37
N GLN A 233 -14.13 23.89 4.11
CA GLN A 233 -14.23 25.26 3.60
C GLN A 233 -12.86 25.89 3.39
N ILE A 234 -11.95 25.64 4.35
CA ILE A 234 -10.55 26.04 4.28
C ILE A 234 -9.64 24.95 4.83
N ALA A 235 -8.37 25.02 4.47
CA ALA A 235 -7.29 24.26 5.10
C ALA A 235 -6.08 25.17 5.30
N ARG A 236 -5.34 24.98 6.41
CA ARG A 236 -4.10 25.67 6.71
C ARG A 236 -3.06 24.72 7.23
N CYS A 237 -1.81 24.95 6.86
CA CYS A 237 -0.69 24.10 7.26
C CYS A 237 0.35 24.92 8.05
N ILE A 238 0.85 24.35 9.13
CA ILE A 238 2.02 24.83 9.87
C ILE A 238 3.22 24.03 9.38
N MET A 239 4.27 24.72 8.97
CA MET A 239 5.59 24.16 8.78
C MET A 239 6.44 24.48 10.01
N ALA A 240 6.87 23.44 10.73
CA ALA A 240 7.62 23.55 11.96
C ALA A 240 9.00 22.90 11.84
N SER A 241 10.06 23.64 12.16
CA SER A 241 11.44 23.15 12.19
C SER A 241 11.84 22.74 13.60
N PHE A 242 12.54 21.63 13.75
CA PHE A 242 13.02 21.14 15.04
C PHE A 242 14.54 20.89 15.05
N PRO A 243 15.23 21.21 16.14
CA PRO A 243 16.68 21.02 16.26
C PRO A 243 17.07 19.55 16.46
N THR A 244 16.14 18.70 16.91
CA THR A 244 16.33 17.25 17.07
C THR A 244 15.10 16.47 16.65
N VAL A 245 15.27 15.21 16.27
CA VAL A 245 14.17 14.31 15.92
C VAL A 245 13.30 13.95 17.14
N GLU A 246 13.92 13.94 18.33
CA GLU A 246 13.24 13.70 19.60
C GLU A 246 12.19 14.77 19.89
N THR A 247 12.57 16.04 19.78
CA THR A 247 11.65 17.15 20.04
C THR A 247 10.51 17.20 19.01
N ALA A 248 10.77 16.79 17.76
CA ALA A 248 9.73 16.65 16.76
C ALA A 248 8.77 15.49 17.09
N GLY A 249 9.30 14.34 17.51
CA GLY A 249 8.51 13.18 17.94
C GLY A 249 7.65 13.49 19.18
N ASP A 250 8.21 14.18 20.15
CA ASP A 250 7.49 14.65 21.35
C ASP A 250 6.35 15.61 20.96
N ALA A 251 6.60 16.53 20.02
CA ALA A 251 5.57 17.45 19.53
C ALA A 251 4.39 16.72 18.88
N VAL A 252 4.65 15.65 18.10
CA VAL A 252 3.59 14.79 17.54
C VAL A 252 2.75 14.18 18.65
N ALA A 253 3.38 13.57 19.65
CA ALA A 253 2.69 12.95 20.78
C ALA A 253 1.87 13.97 21.58
N GLU A 254 2.41 15.15 21.84
CA GLU A 254 1.75 16.23 22.60
C GLU A 254 0.56 16.84 21.85
N ILE A 255 0.62 16.98 20.51
CA ILE A 255 -0.53 17.42 19.70
C ILE A 255 -1.71 16.46 19.90
N ILE A 256 -1.45 15.16 19.79
CA ILE A 256 -2.49 14.15 19.96
C ILE A 256 -2.99 14.09 21.41
N ALA A 257 -2.08 14.17 22.40
CA ALA A 257 -2.43 14.20 23.82
C ALA A 257 -3.28 15.42 24.19
N ALA A 258 -3.11 16.55 23.49
CA ALA A 258 -3.94 17.75 23.65
C ALA A 258 -5.37 17.57 23.07
N GLY A 259 -5.73 16.40 22.53
CA GLY A 259 -7.03 16.13 21.92
C GLY A 259 -7.22 16.80 20.56
N ILE A 260 -6.13 17.17 19.88
CA ILE A 260 -6.16 17.72 18.53
C ILE A 260 -6.03 16.56 17.55
N ILE A 261 -6.88 16.53 16.53
CA ILE A 261 -6.82 15.54 15.44
C ILE A 261 -6.56 16.31 14.13
N PRO A 262 -5.29 16.58 13.81
CA PRO A 262 -4.94 17.29 12.58
C PRO A 262 -5.47 16.57 11.33
N ALA A 263 -5.79 17.33 10.30
CA ALA A 263 -6.13 16.75 8.99
C ALA A 263 -4.95 15.95 8.40
N GLY A 264 -3.72 16.48 8.59
CA GLY A 264 -2.47 15.79 8.27
C GLY A 264 -1.38 16.16 9.26
N LEU A 265 -0.54 15.19 9.62
CA LEU A 265 0.61 15.38 10.52
C LEU A 265 1.78 14.54 10.01
N GLU A 266 2.67 15.19 9.26
CA GLU A 266 3.73 14.56 8.50
C GLU A 266 5.10 15.00 8.97
N MET A 267 6.08 14.11 8.88
CA MET A 267 7.46 14.39 9.28
C MET A 267 8.45 14.02 8.18
N MET A 268 9.49 14.84 8.03
CA MET A 268 10.67 14.55 7.20
C MET A 268 11.92 14.80 8.05
N ASP A 269 12.90 13.90 7.97
CA ASP A 269 14.22 14.11 8.56
C ASP A 269 15.11 15.04 7.72
N LYS A 270 16.29 15.40 8.24
CA LYS A 270 17.23 16.30 7.55
C LYS A 270 17.67 15.77 6.17
N PRO A 271 18.04 14.47 5.98
CA PRO A 271 18.37 13.94 4.67
C PRO A 271 17.23 14.04 3.65
N MET A 272 15.99 13.69 4.05
CA MET A 272 14.84 13.81 3.19
C MET A 272 14.52 15.27 2.88
N THR A 273 14.57 16.15 3.87
CA THR A 273 14.34 17.60 3.71
C THR A 273 15.31 18.20 2.69
N ALA A 274 16.58 17.83 2.75
CA ALA A 274 17.59 18.29 1.79
C ALA A 274 17.27 17.81 0.36
N ALA A 275 16.90 16.54 0.21
CA ALA A 275 16.55 15.96 -1.08
C ALA A 275 15.34 16.65 -1.73
N VAL A 276 14.27 16.87 -0.95
CA VAL A 276 13.05 17.51 -1.48
C VAL A 276 13.23 19.00 -1.71
N GLU A 277 14.00 19.71 -0.89
CA GLU A 277 14.24 21.14 -1.10
C GLU A 277 15.01 21.42 -2.39
N ASP A 278 16.02 20.58 -2.71
CA ASP A 278 16.74 20.64 -3.98
C ASP A 278 15.82 20.35 -5.20
N PHE A 279 14.73 19.63 -4.96
CA PHE A 279 13.77 19.23 -6.01
C PHE A 279 12.65 20.26 -6.21
N VAL A 280 12.06 20.81 -5.12
CA VAL A 280 10.83 21.62 -5.19
C VAL A 280 11.01 23.08 -4.76
N HIS A 281 12.10 23.44 -4.10
CA HIS A 281 12.38 24.79 -3.58
C HIS A 281 11.23 25.38 -2.75
N ALA A 282 10.74 24.57 -1.79
CA ALA A 282 9.62 24.94 -0.93
C ALA A 282 9.98 25.97 0.16
N GLY A 283 11.26 26.12 0.49
CA GLY A 283 11.77 27.01 1.53
C GLY A 283 11.88 26.32 2.88
N TYR A 284 12.11 25.01 2.90
CA TYR A 284 12.38 24.24 4.10
C TYR A 284 13.69 24.68 4.76
N ASP A 285 13.72 24.53 6.07
CA ASP A 285 14.90 24.81 6.89
C ASP A 285 15.89 23.65 6.83
N LEU A 286 16.96 23.82 6.04
CA LEU A 286 18.00 22.79 5.85
C LEU A 286 18.86 22.54 7.09
N GLU A 287 18.83 23.43 8.09
CA GLU A 287 19.56 23.24 9.35
C GLU A 287 18.75 22.43 10.37
N ALA A 288 17.43 22.34 10.19
CA ALA A 288 16.57 21.54 11.04
C ALA A 288 16.91 20.04 10.97
N ALA A 289 16.88 19.34 12.10
CA ALA A 289 17.01 17.90 12.14
C ALA A 289 15.72 17.21 11.68
N ALA A 290 14.57 17.85 11.89
CA ALA A 290 13.28 17.39 11.40
C ALA A 290 12.36 18.56 11.05
N ILE A 291 11.51 18.34 10.03
CA ILE A 291 10.40 19.22 9.66
C ILE A 291 9.09 18.49 9.94
N LEU A 292 8.16 19.16 10.63
CA LEU A 292 6.76 18.74 10.73
C LEU A 292 5.87 19.63 9.86
N LEU A 293 4.93 18.99 9.15
CA LEU A 293 3.82 19.62 8.47
C LEU A 293 2.54 19.25 9.22
N CYS A 294 1.90 20.25 9.83
CA CYS A 294 0.70 20.06 10.63
C CYS A 294 -0.46 20.79 9.96
N GLU A 295 -1.42 20.06 9.42
CA GLU A 295 -2.57 20.63 8.71
C GLU A 295 -3.84 20.55 9.54
N SER A 296 -4.62 21.63 9.53
CA SER A 296 -6.01 21.67 9.98
C SER A 296 -6.90 22.04 8.81
N ASP A 297 -8.07 21.39 8.72
CA ASP A 297 -9.10 21.65 7.73
C ASP A 297 -10.51 21.63 8.37
N GLY A 298 -11.43 22.43 7.84
CA GLY A 298 -12.79 22.53 8.36
C GLY A 298 -13.45 23.85 8.04
N THR A 299 -14.24 24.38 8.99
CA THR A 299 -14.71 25.77 8.97
C THR A 299 -13.59 26.75 9.31
N PRO A 300 -13.69 28.04 8.95
CA PRO A 300 -12.68 29.04 9.31
C PRO A 300 -12.40 29.11 10.81
N GLU A 301 -13.43 29.02 11.64
CA GLU A 301 -13.36 29.09 13.09
C GLU A 301 -12.65 27.87 13.69
N GLU A 302 -12.99 26.68 13.24
CA GLU A 302 -12.33 25.42 13.67
C GLU A 302 -10.84 25.44 13.31
N VAL A 303 -10.51 25.83 12.08
CA VAL A 303 -9.13 25.86 11.59
C VAL A 303 -8.32 26.92 12.35
N GLU A 304 -8.87 28.09 12.64
CA GLU A 304 -8.17 29.13 13.41
C GLU A 304 -7.85 28.66 14.84
N GLU A 305 -8.83 28.03 15.50
CA GLU A 305 -8.65 27.46 16.85
C GLU A 305 -7.60 26.36 16.86
N GLU A 306 -7.70 25.37 15.96
CA GLU A 306 -6.76 24.24 15.91
C GLU A 306 -5.33 24.68 15.56
N ILE A 307 -5.17 25.57 14.57
CA ILE A 307 -3.87 26.16 14.21
C ILE A 307 -3.26 26.88 15.40
N GLY A 308 -4.05 27.65 16.16
CA GLY A 308 -3.60 28.32 17.37
C GLY A 308 -3.09 27.34 18.42
N ARG A 309 -3.88 26.30 18.72
CA ARG A 309 -3.54 25.24 19.69
C ARG A 309 -2.30 24.45 19.26
N MET A 310 -2.22 24.03 18.00
CA MET A 310 -1.05 23.32 17.48
C MET A 310 0.20 24.20 17.53
N THR A 311 0.11 25.48 17.17
CA THR A 311 1.23 26.42 17.23
C THR A 311 1.77 26.56 18.66
N GLU A 312 0.91 26.59 19.67
CA GLU A 312 1.31 26.65 21.07
C GLU A 312 2.03 25.38 21.52
N VAL A 313 1.48 24.19 21.16
CA VAL A 313 2.13 22.90 21.45
C VAL A 313 3.51 22.83 20.79
N LEU A 314 3.60 23.11 19.49
CA LEU A 314 4.86 23.06 18.73
C LEU A 314 5.93 23.99 19.35
N ARG A 315 5.53 25.20 19.75
CA ARG A 315 6.45 26.15 20.41
C ARG A 315 6.92 25.63 21.76
N ARG A 316 6.01 25.08 22.57
CA ARG A 316 6.33 24.51 23.88
C ARG A 316 7.28 23.31 23.76
N CYS A 317 7.16 22.52 22.69
CA CYS A 317 8.04 21.38 22.38
C CYS A 317 9.38 21.80 21.73
N GLY A 318 9.66 23.10 21.60
CA GLY A 318 10.97 23.60 21.18
C GLY A 318 11.15 23.74 19.67
N ALA A 319 10.08 23.93 18.91
CA ALA A 319 10.20 24.29 17.49
C ALA A 319 11.06 25.54 17.31
N SER A 320 12.11 25.44 16.50
CA SER A 320 13.06 26.56 16.23
C SER A 320 12.50 27.57 15.23
N ARG A 321 11.63 27.12 14.31
CA ARG A 321 10.92 27.95 13.34
C ARG A 321 9.50 27.44 13.17
N LEU A 322 8.55 28.36 13.09
CA LEU A 322 7.13 28.08 12.82
C LEU A 322 6.64 29.03 11.73
N GLU A 323 6.05 28.48 10.69
CA GLU A 323 5.44 29.24 9.62
C GLU A 323 4.07 28.69 9.30
N VAL A 324 3.03 29.50 9.43
CA VAL A 324 1.64 29.14 9.11
C VAL A 324 1.32 29.63 7.71
N SER A 325 0.77 28.76 6.86
CA SER A 325 0.40 29.15 5.49
C SER A 325 -0.62 30.29 5.49
N ARG A 326 -0.37 31.32 4.67
CA ARG A 326 -1.22 32.51 4.52
C ARG A 326 -2.41 32.27 3.62
N ASP A 327 -2.20 31.44 2.62
CA ASP A 327 -3.14 31.14 1.55
C ASP A 327 -2.93 29.70 1.03
N GLU A 328 -3.81 29.27 0.15
CA GLU A 328 -3.79 27.95 -0.46
C GLU A 328 -2.51 27.69 -1.27
N ALA A 329 -1.99 28.70 -1.96
CA ALA A 329 -0.77 28.55 -2.76
C ALA A 329 0.44 28.22 -1.87
N GLN A 330 0.56 28.91 -0.72
CA GLN A 330 1.63 28.63 0.24
C GLN A 330 1.43 27.26 0.93
N ARG A 331 0.18 26.89 1.27
CA ARG A 331 -0.15 25.57 1.80
C ARG A 331 0.31 24.47 0.85
N LEU A 332 -0.07 24.57 -0.42
CA LEU A 332 0.35 23.61 -1.45
C LEU A 332 1.87 23.57 -1.64
N LYS A 333 2.54 24.72 -1.48
CA LYS A 333 3.99 24.81 -1.53
C LYS A 333 4.63 24.03 -0.36
N PHE A 334 4.12 24.15 0.86
CA PHE A 334 4.59 23.36 2.00
C PHE A 334 4.43 21.85 1.78
N TRP A 335 3.32 21.44 1.18
CA TRP A 335 3.05 20.04 0.85
C TRP A 335 3.85 19.51 -0.34
N SER A 336 4.38 20.38 -1.20
CA SER A 336 5.05 19.95 -2.43
C SER A 336 6.26 19.05 -2.17
N GLY A 337 7.06 19.32 -1.14
CA GLY A 337 8.17 18.47 -0.76
C GLY A 337 7.71 17.09 -0.30
N ARG A 338 6.75 17.04 0.61
CA ARG A 338 6.22 15.76 1.12
C ARG A 338 5.66 14.87 0.01
N LYS A 339 4.93 15.47 -0.94
CA LYS A 339 4.36 14.75 -2.10
C LYS A 339 5.42 14.29 -3.10
N ASN A 340 6.58 14.93 -3.12
CA ASN A 340 7.69 14.61 -4.02
C ASN A 340 8.86 13.88 -3.32
N ALA A 341 8.67 13.37 -2.11
CA ALA A 341 9.73 12.70 -1.35
C ALA A 341 10.32 11.49 -2.11
N PHE A 342 9.46 10.64 -2.66
CA PHE A 342 9.88 9.48 -3.45
C PHE A 342 10.64 9.86 -4.74
N PRO A 343 10.11 10.73 -5.62
CA PRO A 343 10.88 11.20 -6.78
C PRO A 343 12.19 11.91 -6.42
N ALA A 344 12.21 12.65 -5.31
CA ALA A 344 13.40 13.37 -4.85
C ALA A 344 14.53 12.40 -4.41
N SER A 345 14.19 11.28 -3.77
CA SER A 345 15.18 10.26 -3.36
C SER A 345 15.88 9.62 -4.56
N GLY A 346 15.20 9.49 -5.70
CA GLY A 346 15.77 8.99 -6.94
C GLY A 346 16.91 9.88 -7.52
N ARG A 347 17.09 11.11 -7.02
CA ARG A 347 18.24 11.97 -7.36
C ARG A 347 19.47 11.67 -6.50
N ILE A 348 19.30 10.97 -5.40
CA ILE A 348 20.37 10.61 -4.47
C ILE A 348 20.89 9.22 -4.78
N SER A 349 20.01 8.28 -5.11
CA SER A 349 20.34 6.88 -5.38
C SER A 349 19.46 6.33 -6.51
N PRO A 350 19.98 5.44 -7.36
CA PRO A 350 19.18 4.86 -8.44
C PRO A 350 18.04 3.98 -7.95
N ASP A 351 18.20 3.36 -6.79
CA ASP A 351 17.22 2.44 -6.21
C ASP A 351 16.93 2.79 -4.74
N TYR A 352 15.77 2.41 -4.27
CA TYR A 352 15.39 2.45 -2.86
C TYR A 352 14.41 1.32 -2.51
N LEU A 353 14.45 0.87 -1.24
CA LEU A 353 13.38 0.08 -0.61
C LEU A 353 12.64 0.98 0.39
N CYS A 354 11.32 0.97 0.31
CA CYS A 354 10.46 1.69 1.24
C CYS A 354 9.90 0.72 2.27
N MET A 355 10.37 0.80 3.51
CA MET A 355 9.85 -0.02 4.61
C MET A 355 8.63 0.65 5.21
N ASP A 356 7.47 0.10 4.90
CA ASP A 356 6.21 0.55 5.45
C ASP A 356 5.85 -0.27 6.69
N SER A 357 6.03 0.31 7.86
CA SER A 357 5.65 -0.29 9.15
C SER A 357 4.89 0.72 10.01
N THR A 358 4.24 0.26 11.07
CA THR A 358 3.68 1.16 12.08
C THR A 358 4.36 0.97 13.43
N ILE A 359 4.34 2.03 14.23
CA ILE A 359 4.77 2.00 15.63
C ILE A 359 3.82 2.82 16.49
N PRO A 360 3.74 2.58 17.80
CA PRO A 360 3.11 3.53 18.71
C PRO A 360 3.77 4.91 18.60
N ARG A 361 3.00 5.96 18.34
CA ARG A 361 3.48 7.35 18.09
C ARG A 361 4.54 7.84 19.08
N LYS A 362 4.37 7.51 20.36
CA LYS A 362 5.34 7.85 21.43
C LYS A 362 6.71 7.20 21.25
N ARG A 363 6.86 6.22 20.35
CA ARG A 363 8.13 5.53 20.07
C ARG A 363 8.83 6.07 18.82
N LEU A 364 8.30 7.13 18.20
CA LEU A 364 8.84 7.69 16.95
C LEU A 364 10.31 8.08 17.07
N ALA A 365 10.69 8.81 18.12
CA ALA A 365 12.08 9.19 18.37
C ALA A 365 13.00 7.97 18.60
N ASP A 366 12.51 6.94 19.32
CA ASP A 366 13.28 5.71 19.54
C ASP A 366 13.57 4.98 18.22
N MET A 367 12.58 4.94 17.34
CA MET A 367 12.71 4.27 16.04
C MET A 367 13.70 5.02 15.13
N LEU A 368 13.65 6.34 15.09
CA LEU A 368 14.59 7.13 14.31
C LEU A 368 16.03 6.95 14.75
N ARG A 369 16.26 6.86 16.07
CA ARG A 369 17.60 6.50 16.60
C ARG A 369 18.03 5.11 16.20
N ALA A 370 17.13 4.14 16.29
CA ALA A 370 17.42 2.76 15.87
C ALA A 370 17.76 2.69 14.37
N ILE A 371 17.03 3.42 13.50
CA ILE A 371 17.32 3.50 12.06
C ILE A 371 18.72 4.10 11.83
N ALA A 372 19.08 5.18 12.53
CA ALA A 372 20.40 5.78 12.38
C ALA A 372 21.54 4.82 12.79
N GLU A 373 21.34 3.98 13.83
CA GLU A 373 22.28 2.92 14.18
C GLU A 373 22.36 1.80 13.13
N MET A 374 21.21 1.47 12.52
CA MET A 374 21.15 0.47 11.44
C MET A 374 21.84 0.98 10.17
N GLU A 375 21.72 2.25 9.80
CA GLU A 375 22.46 2.87 8.68
C GLU A 375 23.97 2.60 8.80
N PHE A 376 24.52 2.82 9.99
CA PHE A 376 25.94 2.58 10.25
C PHE A 376 26.30 1.09 10.14
N ARG A 377 25.45 0.18 10.67
CA ARG A 377 25.72 -1.28 10.65
C ARG A 377 25.62 -1.89 9.25
N HIS A 378 24.68 -1.42 8.44
CA HIS A 378 24.45 -1.93 7.09
C HIS A 378 25.27 -1.19 6.02
N ASP A 379 25.94 -0.09 6.38
CA ASP A 379 26.67 0.79 5.45
C ASP A 379 25.79 1.23 4.28
N LEU A 380 24.57 1.66 4.61
CA LEU A 380 23.58 2.19 3.66
C LEU A 380 22.92 3.44 4.27
N ARG A 381 22.49 4.36 3.41
CA ARG A 381 21.79 5.58 3.82
C ARG A 381 20.29 5.34 3.85
N CYS A 382 19.60 6.03 4.76
CA CYS A 382 18.17 6.06 4.84
C CYS A 382 17.66 7.51 4.84
N CYS A 383 16.56 7.77 4.13
CA CYS A 383 15.83 9.03 4.21
C CYS A 383 14.45 8.75 4.79
N ASN A 384 14.06 9.47 5.84
CA ASN A 384 12.83 9.19 6.56
C ASN A 384 11.73 10.20 6.22
N VAL A 385 10.56 9.69 5.85
CA VAL A 385 9.34 10.45 5.61
C VAL A 385 8.16 9.67 6.18
N PHE A 386 7.36 10.29 7.06
CA PHE A 386 6.41 9.58 7.90
C PHE A 386 5.04 10.23 7.91
N HIS A 387 3.99 9.39 8.00
CA HIS A 387 2.69 9.80 8.53
C HIS A 387 2.82 9.82 10.07
N ALA A 388 3.40 10.89 10.60
CA ALA A 388 3.76 10.95 12.02
C ALA A 388 2.52 10.90 12.93
N GLY A 389 1.38 11.38 12.43
CA GLY A 389 0.11 11.43 13.16
C GLY A 389 -0.48 10.08 13.50
N ASP A 390 -0.29 9.06 12.68
CA ASP A 390 -0.79 7.70 12.91
C ASP A 390 0.33 6.68 13.23
N GLY A 391 1.59 7.10 13.10
CA GLY A 391 2.75 6.27 13.40
C GLY A 391 3.16 5.35 12.25
N ASN A 392 2.68 5.60 11.04
CA ASN A 392 3.09 4.87 9.85
C ASN A 392 4.39 5.44 9.29
N LEU A 393 5.39 4.58 9.16
CA LEU A 393 6.76 4.92 8.81
C LEU A 393 7.05 4.59 7.36
N HIS A 394 7.76 5.47 6.66
CA HIS A 394 8.30 5.21 5.32
C HIS A 394 9.79 5.52 5.25
N PRO A 395 10.66 4.77 5.93
CA PRO A 395 12.10 4.88 5.74
C PRO A 395 12.45 4.37 4.34
N LEU A 396 13.13 5.21 3.56
CA LEU A 396 13.62 4.90 2.23
C LEU A 396 15.10 4.50 2.34
N ILE A 397 15.39 3.20 2.27
CA ILE A 397 16.74 2.66 2.27
C ILE A 397 17.29 2.82 0.86
N LEU A 398 18.33 3.64 0.72
CA LEU A 398 18.94 3.98 -0.56
C LEU A 398 20.03 2.98 -0.92
N PHE A 399 19.99 2.45 -2.15
CA PHE A 399 20.99 1.49 -2.62
C PHE A 399 21.14 1.55 -4.15
N ASP A 400 22.13 0.83 -4.68
CA ASP A 400 22.37 0.67 -6.12
C ASP A 400 22.37 -0.83 -6.45
N ALA A 401 21.30 -1.31 -7.06
CA ALA A 401 21.12 -2.72 -7.42
C ALA A 401 22.19 -3.23 -8.41
N SER A 402 22.93 -2.33 -9.10
CA SER A 402 24.05 -2.71 -9.97
C SER A 402 25.31 -3.09 -9.19
N ARG A 403 25.40 -2.73 -7.90
CA ARG A 403 26.52 -3.06 -7.03
C ARG A 403 26.27 -4.39 -6.32
N PRO A 404 27.18 -5.38 -6.46
CA PRO A 404 27.02 -6.68 -5.83
C PRO A 404 26.83 -6.56 -4.31
N GLY A 405 25.80 -7.20 -3.78
CA GLY A 405 25.50 -7.29 -2.34
C GLY A 405 24.78 -6.08 -1.73
N GLU A 406 24.52 -4.99 -2.48
CA GLU A 406 23.77 -3.85 -1.92
C GLU A 406 22.28 -4.15 -1.73
N LEU A 407 21.65 -4.84 -2.69
CA LEU A 407 20.26 -5.26 -2.54
C LEU A 407 20.06 -6.15 -1.31
N GLU A 408 20.93 -7.16 -1.12
CA GLU A 408 20.86 -8.06 0.02
C GLU A 408 21.07 -7.32 1.35
N ARG A 409 21.94 -6.32 1.39
CA ARG A 409 22.10 -5.47 2.59
C ARG A 409 20.89 -4.59 2.83
N ALA A 410 20.29 -4.04 1.77
CA ALA A 410 19.07 -3.24 1.87
C ALA A 410 17.88 -4.08 2.38
N GLU A 411 17.74 -5.32 1.88
CA GLU A 411 16.74 -6.28 2.38
C GLU A 411 16.97 -6.64 3.86
N ALA A 412 18.22 -6.87 4.26
CA ALA A 412 18.57 -7.17 5.66
C ALA A 412 18.30 -5.97 6.59
N PHE A 413 18.61 -4.75 6.12
CA PHE A 413 18.30 -3.52 6.85
C PHE A 413 16.79 -3.33 6.99
N GLY A 414 16.02 -3.52 5.90
CA GLY A 414 14.57 -3.45 5.92
C GLY A 414 13.94 -4.46 6.89
N ALA A 415 14.42 -5.72 6.88
CA ALA A 415 13.94 -6.73 7.82
C ALA A 415 14.19 -6.31 9.28
N GLU A 416 15.35 -5.72 9.59
CA GLU A 416 15.66 -5.25 10.95
C GLU A 416 14.77 -4.09 11.39
N ILE A 417 14.41 -3.18 10.46
CA ILE A 417 13.42 -2.12 10.72
C ILE A 417 12.07 -2.73 11.11
N LEU A 418 11.57 -3.72 10.33
CA LEU A 418 10.27 -4.36 10.59
C LEU A 418 10.27 -5.13 11.91
N GLU A 419 11.33 -5.89 12.20
CA GLU A 419 11.50 -6.60 13.48
C GLU A 419 11.51 -5.64 14.67
N THR A 420 12.20 -4.51 14.53
CA THR A 420 12.25 -3.45 15.56
C THR A 420 10.87 -2.81 15.76
N SER A 421 10.12 -2.58 14.67
CA SER A 421 8.75 -2.05 14.75
C SER A 421 7.82 -2.97 15.55
N VAL A 422 7.86 -4.27 15.29
CA VAL A 422 7.11 -5.28 16.06
C VAL A 422 7.55 -5.30 17.53
N ALA A 423 8.85 -5.27 17.80
CA ALA A 423 9.40 -5.23 19.17
C ALA A 423 8.97 -3.96 19.94
N MET A 424 8.71 -2.86 19.24
CA MET A 424 8.18 -1.63 19.83
C MET A 424 6.65 -1.66 20.04
N GLY A 425 5.96 -2.73 19.63
CA GLY A 425 4.51 -2.90 19.72
C GLY A 425 3.76 -2.38 18.49
N GLY A 426 4.42 -2.30 17.36
CA GLY A 426 3.88 -1.92 16.05
C GLY A 426 3.63 -3.12 15.14
N THR A 427 3.62 -2.88 13.83
CA THR A 427 3.31 -3.86 12.78
C THR A 427 4.34 -3.84 11.66
N ILE A 428 4.40 -4.93 10.88
CA ILE A 428 5.30 -5.05 9.73
C ILE A 428 4.81 -4.29 8.49
N THR A 429 3.57 -3.82 8.47
CA THR A 429 3.01 -3.01 7.37
C THR A 429 1.98 -2.04 7.92
N GLY A 430 1.95 -0.82 7.37
CA GLY A 430 0.95 0.21 7.69
C GLY A 430 -0.15 0.28 6.62
N GLU A 431 0.25 0.47 5.36
CA GLU A 431 -0.68 0.69 4.26
C GLU A 431 -0.30 0.02 2.93
N HIS A 432 0.97 -0.44 2.77
CA HIS A 432 1.46 -1.01 1.51
C HIS A 432 1.11 -2.50 1.33
N GLY A 433 0.71 -3.19 2.40
CA GLY A 433 0.52 -4.63 2.40
C GLY A 433 1.82 -5.41 2.61
N VAL A 434 1.70 -6.73 2.64
CA VAL A 434 2.79 -7.69 2.84
C VAL A 434 3.39 -8.13 1.51
N GLY A 435 2.55 -8.42 0.52
CA GLY A 435 2.94 -8.88 -0.80
C GLY A 435 3.91 -10.05 -0.77
N VAL A 436 4.99 -9.93 -1.55
CA VAL A 436 6.15 -10.85 -1.51
C VAL A 436 7.28 -10.30 -0.65
N GLU A 437 7.32 -8.99 -0.43
CA GLU A 437 8.41 -8.29 0.24
C GLU A 437 8.54 -8.70 1.71
N LYS A 438 7.42 -8.74 2.44
CA LYS A 438 7.39 -8.87 3.89
C LYS A 438 6.95 -10.26 4.37
N LEU A 439 6.96 -11.28 3.49
CA LEU A 439 6.53 -12.65 3.82
C LEU A 439 7.21 -13.20 5.07
N ASN A 440 8.53 -13.04 5.20
CA ASN A 440 9.27 -13.54 6.35
C ASN A 440 8.92 -12.78 7.64
N SER A 441 8.60 -11.50 7.52
CA SER A 441 8.24 -10.65 8.66
C SER A 441 6.89 -11.04 9.28
N MET A 442 6.01 -11.71 8.52
CA MET A 442 4.78 -12.31 9.04
C MET A 442 5.06 -13.32 10.15
N CYS A 443 6.18 -14.03 10.07
CA CYS A 443 6.60 -14.98 11.11
C CYS A 443 7.16 -14.31 12.37
N VAL A 444 7.56 -13.03 12.25
CA VAL A 444 8.00 -12.22 13.40
C VAL A 444 6.80 -11.67 14.16
N GLN A 445 5.78 -11.19 13.43
CA GLN A 445 4.61 -10.54 14.03
C GLN A 445 3.57 -11.54 14.53
N PHE A 446 3.32 -12.64 13.80
CA PHE A 446 2.20 -13.55 14.04
C PHE A 446 2.66 -14.94 14.49
N ALA A 447 2.02 -15.46 15.53
CA ALA A 447 2.21 -16.83 15.99
C ALA A 447 1.78 -17.85 14.91
N PRO A 448 2.27 -19.11 14.97
CA PRO A 448 1.88 -20.17 14.03
C PRO A 448 0.36 -20.36 13.95
N GLU A 449 -0.34 -20.31 15.07
CA GLU A 449 -1.79 -20.48 15.18
C GLU A 449 -2.55 -19.35 14.46
N GLU A 450 -2.06 -18.12 14.55
CA GLU A 450 -2.65 -16.96 13.87
C GLU A 450 -2.49 -17.07 12.34
N ARG A 451 -1.30 -17.49 11.88
CA ARG A 451 -1.05 -17.73 10.46
C ARG A 451 -1.90 -18.88 9.91
N GLU A 452 -2.13 -19.94 10.69
CA GLU A 452 -3.04 -21.03 10.31
C GLU A 452 -4.49 -20.55 10.20
N MET A 453 -4.94 -19.64 11.07
CA MET A 453 -6.26 -19.01 10.96
C MET A 453 -6.37 -18.18 9.69
N MET A 454 -5.35 -17.40 9.31
CA MET A 454 -5.32 -16.67 8.05
C MET A 454 -5.40 -17.61 6.85
N LEU A 455 -4.66 -18.74 6.88
CA LEU A 455 -4.75 -19.79 5.86
C LEU A 455 -6.14 -20.44 5.80
N ALA A 456 -6.80 -20.63 6.95
CA ALA A 456 -8.15 -21.17 6.99
C ALA A 456 -9.16 -20.22 6.33
N VAL A 457 -9.04 -18.90 6.56
CA VAL A 457 -9.81 -17.88 5.85
C VAL A 457 -9.55 -17.94 4.35
N LYS A 458 -8.28 -17.97 3.93
CA LYS A 458 -7.90 -18.10 2.52
C LYS A 458 -8.56 -19.34 1.88
N ARG A 459 -8.51 -20.50 2.53
CA ARG A 459 -9.12 -21.75 2.03
C ARG A 459 -10.65 -21.69 1.95
N ALA A 460 -11.29 -20.92 2.83
CA ALA A 460 -12.74 -20.73 2.81
C ALA A 460 -13.22 -19.96 1.58
N PHE A 461 -12.41 -18.99 1.10
CA PHE A 461 -12.71 -18.18 -0.07
C PHE A 461 -12.14 -18.77 -1.36
N ASP A 462 -11.00 -19.45 -1.30
CA ASP A 462 -10.26 -19.95 -2.45
C ASP A 462 -9.62 -21.31 -2.09
N ALA A 463 -10.45 -22.34 -2.08
CA ALA A 463 -10.02 -23.71 -1.73
C ALA A 463 -8.86 -24.24 -2.61
N PRO A 464 -8.84 -23.98 -3.95
CA PRO A 464 -7.73 -24.41 -4.81
C PRO A 464 -6.48 -23.53 -4.67
N GLY A 465 -6.52 -22.39 -3.98
CA GLY A 465 -5.38 -21.50 -3.77
C GLY A 465 -4.89 -20.81 -5.06
N LEU A 466 -5.78 -20.44 -5.96
CA LEU A 466 -5.43 -19.87 -7.26
C LEU A 466 -5.39 -18.33 -7.30
N LEU A 467 -6.10 -17.64 -6.37
CA LEU A 467 -6.08 -16.19 -6.32
C LEU A 467 -4.83 -15.70 -5.61
N ASN A 468 -4.04 -14.93 -6.32
CA ASN A 468 -2.81 -14.27 -5.86
C ASN A 468 -1.90 -15.15 -4.97
N PRO A 469 -1.55 -16.38 -5.40
CA PRO A 469 -0.84 -17.34 -4.57
C PRO A 469 0.60 -16.92 -4.25
N GLY A 470 1.10 -17.38 -3.10
CA GLY A 470 2.49 -17.16 -2.68
C GLY A 470 2.78 -15.76 -2.15
N LYS A 471 1.76 -15.04 -1.70
CA LYS A 471 1.86 -13.72 -1.10
C LYS A 471 1.17 -13.69 0.25
N VAL A 472 1.45 -12.68 1.05
CA VAL A 472 0.86 -12.38 2.36
C VAL A 472 1.14 -13.46 3.40
N ILE A 473 0.70 -14.69 3.19
CA ILE A 473 0.83 -15.78 4.17
C ILE A 473 2.02 -16.66 3.80
N PRO A 474 3.05 -16.73 4.65
CA PRO A 474 4.27 -17.49 4.35
C PRO A 474 4.04 -18.99 4.35
N THR A 475 4.65 -19.68 3.38
CA THR A 475 4.79 -21.13 3.32
C THR A 475 6.25 -21.48 3.08
N LEU A 476 6.73 -22.64 3.53
CA LEU A 476 8.12 -23.06 3.35
C LEU A 476 8.56 -23.06 1.88
N HIS A 477 7.70 -23.54 1.02
CA HIS A 477 7.97 -23.63 -0.41
C HIS A 477 8.26 -22.24 -1.01
N ARG A 478 7.43 -21.25 -0.70
CA ARG A 478 7.56 -19.89 -1.23
C ARG A 478 8.77 -19.14 -0.67
N CYS A 479 9.05 -19.30 0.61
CA CYS A 479 10.24 -18.69 1.19
C CYS A 479 11.53 -19.24 0.54
N ALA A 480 11.54 -20.52 0.14
CA ALA A 480 12.67 -21.13 -0.57
C ALA A 480 12.80 -20.62 -2.01
N GLU A 481 11.68 -20.49 -2.76
CA GLU A 481 11.67 -20.01 -4.16
C GLU A 481 12.25 -18.60 -4.31
N TYR A 482 11.96 -17.71 -3.37
CA TYR A 482 12.48 -16.34 -3.38
C TYR A 482 13.91 -16.22 -2.82
N GLY A 483 14.60 -17.34 -2.55
CA GLY A 483 15.97 -17.32 -2.04
C GLY A 483 16.11 -16.75 -0.62
N ARG A 484 15.00 -16.50 0.07
CA ARG A 484 14.96 -15.85 1.39
C ARG A 484 15.16 -16.83 2.57
N MET A 485 15.21 -18.14 2.29
CA MET A 485 15.51 -19.14 3.29
C MET A 485 16.99 -19.51 3.28
N HIS A 486 17.76 -18.90 4.16
CA HIS A 486 19.14 -19.28 4.40
C HIS A 486 19.26 -20.19 5.61
N VAL A 487 19.88 -21.37 5.41
CA VAL A 487 20.25 -22.25 6.52
C VAL A 487 21.37 -21.59 7.33
N LYS A 488 21.06 -21.11 8.54
CA LYS A 488 22.06 -20.57 9.45
C LYS A 488 22.41 -21.65 10.47
N ARG A 489 23.70 -22.08 10.53
CA ARG A 489 24.23 -23.09 11.48
C ARG A 489 23.48 -24.45 11.43
N GLY A 490 23.03 -24.89 10.26
CA GLY A 490 22.28 -26.14 10.10
C GLY A 490 20.79 -26.09 10.45
N LEU A 491 20.26 -24.92 10.84
CA LEU A 491 18.86 -24.72 11.14
C LEU A 491 18.19 -23.90 10.05
N LEU A 492 17.01 -24.35 9.62
CA LEU A 492 16.12 -23.57 8.76
C LEU A 492 15.37 -22.56 9.63
N PRO A 493 15.32 -21.27 9.24
CA PRO A 493 14.40 -20.35 9.89
C PRO A 493 12.96 -20.83 9.65
N PHE A 494 12.10 -20.67 10.68
CA PHE A 494 10.67 -20.97 10.60
C PHE A 494 10.36 -22.42 10.18
N SER A 495 11.04 -23.38 10.80
CA SER A 495 10.88 -24.82 10.51
C SER A 495 9.45 -25.36 10.75
N GLU A 496 8.60 -24.59 11.44
CA GLU A 496 7.19 -24.86 11.73
C GLU A 496 6.24 -24.53 10.58
N LEU A 497 6.69 -23.83 9.54
CA LEU A 497 5.83 -23.51 8.40
C LEU A 497 5.36 -24.80 7.69
N PRO A 498 4.10 -24.82 7.20
CA PRO A 498 3.56 -25.94 6.45
C PRO A 498 4.47 -26.34 5.29
N ARG A 499 4.74 -27.63 5.16
CA ARG A 499 5.43 -28.22 4.01
C ARG A 499 4.36 -28.76 3.06
N PHE A 500 4.33 -28.24 1.88
CA PHE A 500 3.41 -28.69 0.82
C PHE A 500 4.19 -29.21 -0.36
#